data_ec433fe6b872cb5290b8f3db77142bbe
#
_entry.id   ec433fe6b872cb5290b8f3db77142bbe
#
_cell.length_a   1.000
_cell.length_b   1.000
_cell.length_c   1.000
_cell.angle_alpha   90.00
_cell.angle_beta   90.00
_cell.angle_gamma   90.00
#
_symmetry.space_group_name_H-M   'P 1'
#
loop_
_entity.id
_entity.type
_entity.pdbx_description
1 polymer ?
#
loop_
_entity_poly.entity_id
_entity_poly.type
_entity_poly.pdbx_seq_one_letter_code
_entity_poly.pdbx_strand_id
1 'polypeptide(L)'
;RDSALVGLFTLHRGFAKIKESKLKEAHETLKPVFAKYKDITKHSNDVETAEIKSLLKTLSETPYHEAVTSLGLTPMLTAVVNAQEGYDQVESKARASKSAKEVGKTRQLRTELSTSYDLFMRYTAASAEAYPEKEHLTQLLKELNSIRDSKRRLITSSKKDKKTKPAEPAQAAG
;
A
#
# COMPACT_ATOMS: atom_id res chain seq x y z
N ARG A 1 7.43 3.12 13.79
CA ARG A 1 8.62 3.61 13.11
C ARG A 1 8.73 5.12 13.23
N ASP A 2 7.74 5.87 12.77
CA ASP A 2 7.69 7.34 12.80
C ASP A 2 7.80 7.91 14.22
N SER A 3 7.09 7.34 15.19
CA SER A 3 7.16 7.77 16.58
C SER A 3 8.56 7.66 17.18
N ALA A 4 9.31 6.60 16.85
CA ALA A 4 10.69 6.40 17.31
C ALA A 4 11.62 7.43 16.69
N LEU A 5 11.47 7.73 15.39
CA LEU A 5 12.23 8.78 14.72
C LEU A 5 11.92 10.16 15.30
N VAL A 6 10.65 10.50 15.48
CA VAL A 6 10.24 11.78 16.09
C VAL A 6 10.81 11.91 17.50
N GLY A 7 10.82 10.82 18.28
CA GLY A 7 11.44 10.79 19.61
C GLY A 7 12.94 11.11 19.55
N LEU A 8 13.69 10.45 18.67
CA LEU A 8 15.12 10.65 18.45
C LEU A 8 15.42 12.12 18.06
N PHE A 9 14.69 12.64 17.06
CA PHE A 9 14.87 14.04 16.60
C PHE A 9 14.50 15.06 17.69
N THR A 10 13.47 14.79 18.48
CA THR A 10 13.03 15.69 19.55
C THR A 10 14.06 15.73 20.68
N LEU A 11 14.61 14.58 21.07
CA LEU A 11 15.65 14.50 22.08
C LEU A 11 16.90 15.26 21.63
N HIS A 12 17.37 15.02 20.39
CA HIS A 12 18.52 15.75 19.83
C HIS A 12 18.28 17.29 19.85
N ARG A 13 17.10 17.75 19.47
CA ARG A 13 16.75 19.19 19.51
C ARG A 13 16.76 19.75 20.94
N GLY A 14 16.45 18.94 21.94
CA GLY A 14 16.49 19.33 23.33
C GLY A 14 17.90 19.79 23.77
N PHE A 15 18.95 19.26 23.18
CA PHE A 15 20.34 19.63 23.47
C PHE A 15 20.79 20.96 22.85
N ALA A 16 19.99 21.58 21.96
CA ALA A 16 20.37 22.82 21.26
C ALA A 16 20.73 24.00 22.18
N LYS A 17 20.23 24.03 23.42
CA LYS A 17 20.45 25.11 24.39
C LYS A 17 21.40 24.72 25.54
N ILE A 18 22.06 23.56 25.43
CA ILE A 18 22.93 23.07 26.49
C ILE A 18 24.20 23.91 26.59
N LYS A 19 24.64 24.19 27.82
CA LYS A 19 25.84 25.01 28.09
C LYS A 19 27.10 24.19 28.29
N GLU A 20 26.97 22.93 28.59
CA GLU A 20 28.11 22.03 28.81
C GLU A 20 28.89 21.83 27.49
N SER A 21 30.18 22.13 27.51
CA SER A 21 31.02 22.16 26.30
C SER A 21 31.03 20.84 25.52
N LYS A 22 31.19 19.70 26.20
CA LYS A 22 31.23 18.38 25.57
C LYS A 22 29.92 18.00 24.89
N LEU A 23 28.81 18.25 25.58
CA LEU A 23 27.49 17.93 25.02
C LEU A 23 27.09 18.88 23.88
N LYS A 24 27.53 20.14 23.95
CA LYS A 24 27.35 21.10 22.87
C LYS A 24 28.14 20.67 21.61
N GLU A 25 29.39 20.27 21.76
CA GLU A 25 30.20 19.77 20.65
C GLU A 25 29.56 18.51 19.99
N ALA A 26 29.15 17.55 20.81
CA ALA A 26 28.44 16.37 20.33
C ALA A 26 27.11 16.74 19.58
N HIS A 27 26.35 17.72 20.09
CA HIS A 27 25.14 18.20 19.40
C HIS A 27 25.49 18.85 18.06
N GLU A 28 26.50 19.72 17.98
CA GLU A 28 26.90 20.38 16.72
C GLU A 28 27.43 19.37 15.70
N THR A 29 28.12 18.29 16.16
CA THR A 29 28.58 17.18 15.31
C THR A 29 27.40 16.45 14.66
N LEU A 30 26.32 16.21 15.38
CA LEU A 30 25.14 15.49 14.87
C LEU A 30 24.19 16.37 14.07
N LYS A 31 24.19 17.66 14.28
CA LYS A 31 23.28 18.64 13.66
C LYS A 31 23.16 18.54 12.13
N PRO A 32 24.26 18.45 11.35
CA PRO A 32 24.17 18.30 9.90
C PRO A 32 23.51 16.98 9.47
N VAL A 33 23.74 15.91 10.22
CA VAL A 33 23.13 14.60 9.97
C VAL A 33 21.61 14.69 10.18
N PHE A 34 21.19 15.20 11.33
CA PHE A 34 19.75 15.34 11.63
C PHE A 34 19.05 16.35 10.72
N ALA A 35 19.75 17.40 10.27
CA ALA A 35 19.21 18.36 9.30
C ALA A 35 18.94 17.70 7.94
N LYS A 36 19.82 16.82 7.47
CA LYS A 36 19.67 16.07 6.23
C LYS A 36 18.43 15.18 6.23
N TYR A 37 18.11 14.54 7.35
CA TYR A 37 17.01 13.58 7.47
C TYR A 37 15.75 14.13 8.15
N LYS A 38 15.62 15.44 8.28
CA LYS A 38 14.51 16.08 9.03
C LYS A 38 13.10 15.76 8.51
N ASP A 39 12.97 15.47 7.22
CA ASP A 39 11.69 15.23 6.55
C ASP A 39 11.44 13.74 6.23
N ILE A 40 12.25 12.84 6.76
CA ILE A 40 12.23 11.40 6.49
C ILE A 40 10.83 10.77 6.62
N THR A 41 10.04 11.19 7.62
CA THR A 41 8.68 10.68 7.87
C THR A 41 7.62 11.20 6.89
N LYS A 42 7.98 12.09 5.98
CA LYS A 42 7.07 12.62 4.95
C LYS A 42 7.17 11.88 3.62
N HIS A 43 8.16 11.02 3.48
CA HIS A 43 8.42 10.29 2.25
C HIS A 43 7.59 9.01 2.14
N SER A 44 7.56 8.40 0.95
CA SER A 44 6.93 7.10 0.77
C SER A 44 7.66 6.01 1.58
N ASN A 45 6.96 4.95 1.94
CA ASN A 45 7.49 3.87 2.77
C ASN A 45 8.83 3.28 2.28
N ASP A 46 9.01 3.14 0.97
CA ASP A 46 10.25 2.59 0.40
C ASP A 46 11.41 3.59 0.55
N VAL A 47 11.16 4.88 0.28
CA VAL A 47 12.16 5.96 0.43
C VAL A 47 12.50 6.14 1.90
N GLU A 48 11.52 6.20 2.78
CA GLU A 48 11.71 6.30 4.22
C GLU A 48 12.55 5.14 4.77
N THR A 49 12.28 3.90 4.33
CA THR A 49 13.07 2.72 4.72
C THR A 49 14.54 2.85 4.29
N ALA A 50 14.80 3.32 3.07
CA ALA A 50 16.15 3.53 2.57
C ALA A 50 16.88 4.64 3.36
N GLU A 51 16.18 5.73 3.67
CA GLU A 51 16.73 6.85 4.43
C GLU A 51 16.97 6.49 5.89
N ILE A 52 16.10 5.71 6.55
CA ILE A 52 16.33 5.20 7.89
C ILE A 52 17.60 4.35 7.92
N LYS A 53 17.76 3.42 6.99
CA LYS A 53 18.98 2.57 6.89
C LYS A 53 20.22 3.41 6.66
N SER A 54 20.14 4.44 5.83
CA SER A 54 21.24 5.39 5.60
C SER A 54 21.57 6.22 6.84
N LEU A 55 20.55 6.72 7.56
CA LEU A 55 20.73 7.43 8.83
C LEU A 55 21.41 6.55 9.88
N LEU A 56 20.91 5.33 10.08
CA LEU A 56 21.48 4.38 11.06
C LEU A 56 22.93 4.05 10.73
N LYS A 57 23.24 3.83 9.46
CA LYS A 57 24.62 3.61 8.99
C LYS A 57 25.50 4.82 9.31
N THR A 58 25.06 6.03 8.96
CA THR A 58 25.82 7.26 9.26
C THR A 58 26.06 7.42 10.76
N LEU A 59 25.05 7.20 11.60
CA LEU A 59 25.17 7.33 13.06
C LEU A 59 26.04 6.24 13.70
N SER A 60 26.32 5.14 13.01
CA SER A 60 27.25 4.10 13.46
C SER A 60 28.71 4.39 13.16
N GLU A 61 29.02 5.37 12.32
CA GLU A 61 30.37 5.75 11.93
C GLU A 61 30.93 6.81 12.88
N THR A 62 32.26 6.78 13.09
CA THR A 62 32.97 7.85 13.81
C THR A 62 33.02 9.11 12.93
N PRO A 63 32.79 10.34 13.47
CA PRO A 63 32.67 10.67 14.92
C PRO A 63 31.21 10.62 15.45
N TYR A 64 30.22 10.30 14.62
CA TYR A 64 28.78 10.40 14.99
C TYR A 64 28.39 9.42 16.09
N HIS A 65 28.96 8.20 16.09
CA HIS A 65 28.67 7.21 17.12
C HIS A 65 29.11 7.69 18.54
N GLU A 66 30.26 8.36 18.62
CA GLU A 66 30.75 8.93 19.88
C GLU A 66 29.84 10.06 20.36
N ALA A 67 29.36 10.90 19.41
CA ALA A 67 28.46 11.99 19.73
C ALA A 67 27.06 11.47 20.17
N VAL A 68 26.55 10.41 19.56
CA VAL A 68 25.30 9.72 19.97
C VAL A 68 25.43 9.20 21.40
N THR A 69 26.57 8.57 21.73
CA THR A 69 26.85 8.03 23.07
C THR A 69 26.94 9.16 24.09
N SER A 70 27.68 10.22 23.78
CA SER A 70 27.88 11.39 24.65
C SER A 70 26.58 12.09 25.01
N LEU A 71 25.62 12.17 24.04
CA LEU A 71 24.28 12.73 24.26
C LEU A 71 23.28 11.74 24.88
N GLY A 72 23.68 10.49 25.15
CA GLY A 72 22.77 9.46 25.68
C GLY A 72 21.62 9.09 24.75
N LEU A 73 21.81 9.26 23.43
CA LEU A 73 20.79 8.98 22.42
C LEU A 73 20.70 7.50 22.03
N THR A 74 21.61 6.65 22.50
CA THR A 74 21.69 5.21 22.20
C THR A 74 20.36 4.47 22.41
N PRO A 75 19.59 4.67 23.50
CA PRO A 75 18.30 3.98 23.68
C PRO A 75 17.28 4.36 22.60
N MET A 76 17.24 5.63 22.18
CA MET A 76 16.35 6.09 21.11
C MET A 76 16.76 5.55 19.74
N LEU A 77 18.07 5.46 19.50
CA LEU A 77 18.59 4.85 18.28
C LEU A 77 18.21 3.37 18.22
N THR A 78 18.36 2.63 19.32
CA THR A 78 17.91 1.23 19.43
C THR A 78 16.40 1.09 19.18
N ALA A 79 15.59 2.01 19.69
CA ALA A 79 14.17 2.01 19.43
C ALA A 79 13.84 2.20 17.93
N VAL A 80 14.61 3.04 17.21
CA VAL A 80 14.47 3.20 15.75
C VAL A 80 14.85 1.92 15.01
N VAL A 81 15.94 1.25 15.40
CA VAL A 81 16.38 -0.03 14.82
C VAL A 81 15.28 -1.08 14.99
N ASN A 82 14.81 -1.29 16.21
CA ASN A 82 13.77 -2.29 16.50
C ASN A 82 12.46 -1.99 15.74
N ALA A 83 12.07 -0.73 15.63
CA ALA A 83 10.89 -0.33 14.90
C ALA A 83 11.03 -0.56 13.38
N GLN A 84 12.23 -0.34 12.82
CA GLN A 84 12.51 -0.63 11.41
C GLN A 84 12.54 -2.13 11.13
N GLU A 85 13.14 -2.94 11.99
CA GLU A 85 13.15 -4.40 11.87
C GLU A 85 11.72 -4.97 11.95
N GLY A 86 10.91 -4.48 12.88
CA GLY A 86 9.50 -4.85 12.97
C GLY A 86 8.72 -4.52 11.70
N TYR A 87 8.97 -3.37 11.10
CA TYR A 87 8.38 -2.97 9.83
C TYR A 87 8.82 -3.90 8.68
N ASP A 88 10.13 -4.16 8.56
CA ASP A 88 10.68 -5.05 7.52
C ASP A 88 10.08 -6.46 7.60
N GLN A 89 9.84 -6.99 8.81
CA GLN A 89 9.18 -8.28 9.02
C GLN A 89 7.72 -8.28 8.55
N VAL A 90 6.95 -7.25 8.89
CA VAL A 90 5.54 -7.13 8.47
C VAL A 90 5.46 -6.98 6.95
N GLU A 91 6.30 -6.15 6.35
CA GLU A 91 6.34 -5.95 4.91
C GLU A 91 6.72 -7.23 4.17
N SER A 92 7.74 -7.96 4.64
CA SER A 92 8.14 -9.24 4.08
C SER A 92 6.99 -10.26 4.09
N LYS A 93 6.27 -10.39 5.21
CA LYS A 93 5.09 -11.25 5.32
C LYS A 93 3.98 -10.81 4.35
N ALA A 94 3.73 -9.51 4.22
CA ALA A 94 2.72 -8.99 3.30
C ALA A 94 3.09 -9.25 1.82
N ARG A 95 4.36 -9.11 1.46
CA ARG A 95 4.88 -9.45 0.11
C ARG A 95 4.76 -10.95 -0.17
N ALA A 96 5.15 -11.81 0.78
CA ALA A 96 5.01 -13.26 0.67
C ALA A 96 3.53 -13.68 0.51
N SER A 97 2.62 -13.09 1.28
CA SER A 97 1.17 -13.32 1.16
C SER A 97 0.61 -12.86 -0.19
N LYS A 98 1.10 -11.74 -0.75
CA LYS A 98 0.70 -11.27 -2.09
C LYS A 98 1.21 -12.20 -3.19
N SER A 99 2.44 -12.68 -3.09
CA SER A 99 3.01 -13.62 -4.07
C SER A 99 2.38 -15.01 -4.00
N ALA A 100 1.97 -15.46 -2.82
CA ALA A 100 1.26 -16.72 -2.62
C ALA A 100 -0.20 -16.69 -3.10
N LYS A 101 -0.80 -15.52 -3.33
CA LYS A 101 -2.10 -15.42 -3.99
C LYS A 101 -1.95 -15.87 -5.44
N GLU A 102 -2.51 -17.04 -5.76
CA GLU A 102 -2.52 -17.58 -7.13
C GLU A 102 -3.09 -16.54 -8.10
N VAL A 103 -2.19 -15.88 -8.82
CA VAL A 103 -2.56 -14.93 -9.87
C VAL A 103 -3.21 -15.73 -10.99
N GLY A 104 -4.51 -15.57 -11.16
CA GLY A 104 -5.26 -16.29 -12.22
C GLY A 104 -6.43 -17.12 -11.72
N LYS A 105 -6.45 -17.56 -10.46
CA LYS A 105 -7.58 -18.35 -9.92
C LYS A 105 -8.93 -17.64 -10.05
N THR A 106 -8.96 -16.33 -9.83
CA THR A 106 -10.17 -15.51 -10.03
C THR A 106 -10.60 -15.49 -11.50
N ARG A 107 -9.65 -15.46 -12.45
CA ARG A 107 -9.95 -15.50 -13.89
C ARG A 107 -10.49 -16.87 -14.27
N GLN A 108 -9.87 -17.94 -13.79
CA GLN A 108 -10.33 -19.31 -14.01
C GLN A 108 -11.75 -19.51 -13.46
N LEU A 109 -12.00 -19.16 -12.20
CA LEU A 109 -13.31 -19.26 -11.57
C LEU A 109 -14.40 -18.45 -12.30
N ARG A 110 -14.05 -17.27 -12.82
CA ARG A 110 -14.98 -16.49 -13.66
C ARG A 110 -15.30 -17.18 -14.97
N THR A 111 -14.30 -17.80 -15.60
CA THR A 111 -14.50 -18.56 -16.84
C THR A 111 -15.39 -19.78 -16.59
N GLU A 112 -15.12 -20.55 -15.54
CA GLU A 112 -15.91 -21.70 -15.13
C GLU A 112 -17.35 -21.31 -14.79
N LEU A 113 -17.54 -20.21 -14.04
CA LEU A 113 -18.88 -19.66 -13.74
C LEU A 113 -19.63 -19.26 -15.01
N SER A 114 -18.96 -18.56 -15.94
CA SER A 114 -19.58 -18.17 -17.22
C SER A 114 -19.99 -19.38 -18.04
N THR A 115 -19.13 -20.40 -18.12
CA THR A 115 -19.43 -21.65 -18.84
C THR A 115 -20.62 -22.38 -18.21
N SER A 116 -20.64 -22.48 -16.88
CA SER A 116 -21.75 -23.11 -16.16
C SER A 116 -23.07 -22.35 -16.34
N TYR A 117 -23.00 -21.00 -16.32
CA TYR A 117 -24.17 -20.17 -16.58
C TYR A 117 -24.69 -20.33 -18.01
N ASP A 118 -23.83 -20.34 -19.02
CA ASP A 118 -24.21 -20.52 -20.41
C ASP A 118 -24.84 -21.91 -20.63
N LEU A 119 -24.31 -22.94 -19.99
CA LEU A 119 -24.85 -24.28 -20.02
C LEU A 119 -26.25 -24.32 -19.38
N PHE A 120 -26.41 -23.72 -18.21
CA PHE A 120 -27.71 -23.61 -17.53
C PHE A 120 -28.75 -22.91 -18.42
N MET A 121 -28.38 -21.79 -19.04
CA MET A 121 -29.26 -21.06 -19.96
C MET A 121 -29.71 -21.91 -21.16
N ARG A 122 -28.77 -22.68 -21.75
CA ARG A 122 -29.08 -23.58 -22.87
C ARG A 122 -30.04 -24.70 -22.47
N TYR A 123 -29.80 -25.32 -21.31
CA TYR A 123 -30.72 -26.36 -20.82
C TYR A 123 -32.09 -25.81 -20.47
N THR A 124 -32.18 -24.65 -19.87
CA THR A 124 -33.47 -23.99 -19.56
C THR A 124 -34.22 -23.67 -20.83
N ALA A 125 -33.55 -23.14 -21.87
CA ALA A 125 -34.18 -22.85 -23.14
C ALA A 125 -34.68 -24.13 -23.85
N ALA A 126 -33.84 -25.15 -23.94
CA ALA A 126 -34.19 -26.43 -24.53
C ALA A 126 -35.35 -27.14 -23.77
N SER A 127 -35.32 -27.06 -22.43
CA SER A 127 -36.41 -27.63 -21.63
C SER A 127 -37.74 -26.89 -21.78
N ALA A 128 -37.72 -25.56 -21.90
CA ALA A 128 -38.90 -24.77 -22.14
C ALA A 128 -39.49 -25.03 -23.52
N GLU A 129 -38.67 -25.33 -24.53
CA GLU A 129 -39.08 -25.70 -25.86
C GLU A 129 -39.64 -27.15 -25.93
N ALA A 130 -38.96 -28.09 -25.24
CA ALA A 130 -39.33 -29.50 -25.23
C ALA A 130 -40.62 -29.77 -24.41
N TYR A 131 -40.91 -28.97 -23.41
CA TYR A 131 -42.06 -29.14 -22.50
C TYR A 131 -42.90 -27.87 -22.39
N PRO A 132 -43.59 -27.45 -23.48
CA PRO A 132 -44.34 -26.20 -23.52
C PRO A 132 -45.50 -26.17 -22.51
N GLU A 133 -45.98 -27.34 -22.08
CA GLU A 133 -47.03 -27.49 -21.06
C GLU A 133 -46.54 -27.10 -19.63
N LYS A 134 -45.23 -27.00 -19.42
CA LYS A 134 -44.65 -26.63 -18.14
C LYS A 134 -44.40 -25.12 -18.08
N GLU A 135 -45.45 -24.36 -17.79
CA GLU A 135 -45.43 -22.88 -17.79
C GLU A 135 -44.25 -22.29 -16.95
N HIS A 136 -43.87 -22.96 -15.83
CA HIS A 136 -42.77 -22.51 -14.97
C HIS A 136 -41.41 -22.47 -15.71
N LEU A 137 -41.17 -23.35 -16.70
CA LEU A 137 -39.93 -23.33 -17.49
C LEU A 137 -39.87 -22.11 -18.41
N THR A 138 -40.98 -21.79 -19.05
CA THR A 138 -41.13 -20.62 -19.91
C THR A 138 -41.02 -19.34 -19.10
N GLN A 139 -41.59 -19.29 -17.91
CA GLN A 139 -41.47 -18.14 -17.02
C GLN A 139 -40.04 -17.98 -16.51
N LEU A 140 -39.36 -19.06 -16.08
CA LEU A 140 -37.95 -19.05 -15.67
C LEU A 140 -37.06 -18.49 -16.80
N LEU A 141 -37.27 -18.94 -18.04
CA LEU A 141 -36.49 -18.45 -19.18
C LEU A 141 -36.70 -16.93 -19.41
N LYS A 142 -37.93 -16.44 -19.29
CA LYS A 142 -38.21 -14.99 -19.37
C LYS A 142 -37.51 -14.20 -18.28
N GLU A 143 -37.56 -14.66 -17.04
CA GLU A 143 -36.89 -14.00 -15.91
C GLU A 143 -35.38 -13.96 -16.09
N LEU A 144 -34.76 -15.07 -16.48
CA LEU A 144 -33.32 -15.16 -16.76
C LEU A 144 -32.90 -14.21 -17.88
N ASN A 145 -33.67 -14.13 -18.97
CA ASN A 145 -33.38 -13.19 -20.04
C ASN A 145 -33.52 -11.74 -19.57
N SER A 146 -34.54 -11.41 -18.77
CA SER A 146 -34.73 -10.08 -18.19
C SER A 146 -33.53 -9.65 -17.33
N ILE A 147 -33.02 -10.55 -16.47
CA ILE A 147 -31.83 -10.32 -15.64
C ILE A 147 -30.60 -10.07 -16.54
N ARG A 148 -30.42 -10.89 -17.57
CA ARG A 148 -29.30 -10.75 -18.52
C ARG A 148 -29.32 -9.41 -19.26
N ASP A 149 -30.48 -8.99 -19.73
CA ASP A 149 -30.64 -7.73 -20.45
C ASP A 149 -30.44 -6.52 -19.53
N SER A 150 -30.92 -6.58 -18.29
CA SER A 150 -30.68 -5.56 -17.28
C SER A 150 -29.17 -5.38 -17.00
N LYS A 151 -28.43 -6.50 -16.85
CA LYS A 151 -26.98 -6.46 -16.64
C LYS A 151 -26.23 -5.94 -17.87
N ARG A 152 -26.64 -6.32 -19.09
CA ARG A 152 -26.07 -5.79 -20.33
C ARG A 152 -26.21 -4.26 -20.41
N ARG A 153 -27.38 -3.71 -20.09
CA ARG A 153 -27.61 -2.26 -20.08
C ARG A 153 -26.69 -1.54 -19.10
N LEU A 154 -26.52 -2.07 -17.89
CA LEU A 154 -25.62 -1.50 -16.88
C LEU A 154 -24.15 -1.48 -17.34
N ILE A 155 -23.66 -2.55 -17.99
CA ILE A 155 -22.31 -2.62 -18.51
C ILE A 155 -22.11 -1.64 -19.67
N THR A 156 -23.12 -1.45 -20.51
CA THR A 156 -23.04 -0.55 -21.67
C THR A 156 -23.07 0.93 -21.25
N SER A 157 -23.88 1.29 -20.25
CA SER A 157 -23.91 2.65 -19.68
C SER A 157 -22.57 3.01 -19.02
N SER A 158 -22.02 2.12 -18.19
CA SER A 158 -20.73 2.29 -17.53
C SER A 158 -19.54 2.47 -18.51
N LYS A 159 -19.62 1.88 -19.71
CA LYS A 159 -18.61 2.08 -20.77
C LYS A 159 -18.75 3.42 -21.47
N LYS A 160 -19.96 3.97 -21.60
CA LYS A 160 -20.20 5.30 -22.17
C LYS A 160 -19.66 6.40 -21.26
N ASP A 161 -19.90 6.31 -19.96
CA ASP A 161 -19.45 7.31 -18.97
C ASP A 161 -17.91 7.39 -18.88
N LYS A 162 -17.19 6.27 -19.13
CA LYS A 162 -15.72 6.26 -19.17
C LYS A 162 -15.14 6.88 -20.46
N LYS A 163 -15.89 6.92 -21.56
CA LYS A 163 -15.43 7.53 -22.82
C LYS A 163 -15.65 9.04 -22.89
N THR A 164 -16.53 9.59 -22.04
CA THR A 164 -16.91 11.02 -22.05
C THR A 164 -16.16 11.86 -21.03
N LYS A 165 -15.20 11.31 -20.24
CA LYS A 165 -14.36 12.12 -19.35
C LYS A 165 -13.22 12.72 -20.19
N PRO A 166 -13.21 14.06 -20.43
CA PRO A 166 -12.12 14.71 -21.16
C PRO A 166 -10.80 14.53 -20.40
N ALA A 167 -9.72 14.27 -21.12
CA ALA A 167 -8.38 14.33 -20.56
C ALA A 167 -8.13 15.75 -20.06
N GLU A 168 -7.79 15.88 -18.79
CA GLU A 168 -7.37 17.13 -18.15
C GLU A 168 -6.12 17.63 -18.87
N PRO A 169 -6.07 18.88 -19.37
CA PRO A 169 -4.91 19.37 -20.09
C PRO A 169 -3.73 19.45 -19.11
N ALA A 170 -2.61 18.80 -19.48
CA ALA A 170 -1.34 18.94 -18.80
C ALA A 170 -0.98 20.42 -18.72
N GLN A 171 -0.90 20.99 -17.52
CA GLN A 171 -0.38 22.31 -17.29
C GLN A 171 1.09 22.33 -17.69
N ALA A 172 1.40 23.02 -18.77
CA ALA A 172 2.75 23.34 -19.18
C ALA A 172 3.36 24.24 -18.09
N ALA A 173 4.41 23.73 -17.46
CA ALA A 173 5.28 24.53 -16.61
C ALA A 173 6.08 25.48 -17.51
N GLY A 174 5.86 26.79 -17.32
CA GLY A 174 6.72 27.86 -17.75
C GLY A 174 7.69 28.25 -16.61
#